data_be1c3dc5f37965dc46f24b4f254059f1
#
_entry.id   be1c3dc5f37965dc46f24b4f254059f1
#
_cell.length_a   1.000
_cell.length_b   1.000
_cell.length_c   1.000
_cell.angle_alpha   90.00
_cell.angle_beta   90.00
_cell.angle_gamma   90.00
#
_symmetry.space_group_name_H-M   'P 1'
#
loop_
_entity.id
_entity.type
_entity.pdbx_description
1 polymer ?
#
loop_
_entity_poly.entity_id
_entity_poly.type
_entity_poly.pdbx_seq_one_letter_code
_entity_poly.pdbx_strand_id
1 'polypeptide(L)'
;IPAIKVGPGTEPDSEMGPLITGDHRDKVAGYVTGAAGEGATIVVDGTADVPAGDGFFLNPTLLDDVKPGMACYDDEIFGPVLAVTRIGSYDEGLQLINDNPYGNGVALFTRDGGVARQFQFDVQVGMVGINVPIPVPVSYYSFGGWKASLFGDQHMYGPEGINFFTRSKVVTS
;
A
#
# COMPACT_ATOMS: atom_id res chain seq x y z
N ILE A 1 3.26 -14.98 7.72
CA ILE A 1 2.11 -14.26 8.27
C ILE A 1 1.66 -14.89 9.59
N PRO A 2 1.35 -16.20 9.70
CA PRO A 2 0.84 -16.77 10.97
C PRO A 2 1.81 -16.71 12.16
N ALA A 3 3.09 -16.45 11.92
CA ALA A 3 4.11 -16.38 12.98
C ALA A 3 4.25 -14.98 13.60
N ILE A 4 3.58 -13.96 13.04
CA ILE A 4 3.64 -12.59 13.55
C ILE A 4 2.90 -12.52 14.88
N LYS A 5 3.58 -12.03 15.90
CA LYS A 5 3.02 -11.86 17.25
C LYS A 5 2.26 -10.55 17.34
N VAL A 6 0.95 -10.66 17.48
CA VAL A 6 0.05 -9.52 17.65
C VAL A 6 -0.21 -9.29 19.13
N GLY A 7 -0.06 -8.07 19.60
CA GLY A 7 -0.26 -7.74 21.01
C GLY A 7 -0.05 -6.26 21.32
N PRO A 8 -0.17 -5.86 22.60
CA PRO A 8 0.09 -4.48 23.00
C PRO A 8 1.51 -4.05 22.67
N GLY A 9 1.69 -2.82 22.17
CA GLY A 9 3.02 -2.28 21.86
C GLY A 9 3.94 -2.08 23.07
N THR A 10 3.44 -2.27 24.27
CA THR A 10 4.23 -2.29 25.53
C THR A 10 4.85 -3.65 25.83
N GLU A 11 4.40 -4.71 25.15
CA GLU A 11 4.94 -6.05 25.30
C GLU A 11 6.18 -6.20 24.41
N PRO A 12 7.33 -6.63 24.97
CA PRO A 12 8.60 -6.69 24.22
C PRO A 12 8.57 -7.60 22.98
N ASP A 13 7.73 -8.61 22.99
CA ASP A 13 7.61 -9.62 21.93
C ASP A 13 6.54 -9.28 20.89
N SER A 14 5.80 -8.21 21.06
CA SER A 14 4.78 -7.80 20.08
C SER A 14 5.44 -7.23 18.83
N GLU A 15 5.08 -7.78 17.68
CA GLU A 15 5.56 -7.35 16.35
C GLU A 15 4.54 -6.47 15.64
N MET A 16 3.27 -6.57 16.02
CA MET A 16 2.19 -5.75 15.47
C MET A 16 1.20 -5.39 16.59
N GLY A 17 0.84 -4.10 16.66
CA GLY A 17 -0.12 -3.55 17.60
C GLY A 17 -1.59 -3.64 17.14
N PRO A 18 -2.52 -3.06 17.93
CA PRO A 18 -3.94 -3.02 17.56
C PRO A 18 -4.22 -1.97 16.46
N LEU A 19 -5.38 -2.09 15.84
CA LEU A 19 -5.98 -1.05 15.02
C LEU A 19 -6.42 0.13 15.91
N ILE A 20 -6.68 1.28 15.28
CA ILE A 20 -6.87 2.55 16.01
C ILE A 20 -8.23 2.66 16.71
N THR A 21 -9.29 2.05 16.15
CA THR A 21 -10.65 2.05 16.69
C THR A 21 -11.33 0.70 16.49
N GLY A 22 -12.36 0.41 17.30
CA GLY A 22 -13.19 -0.77 17.15
C GLY A 22 -13.96 -0.77 15.82
N ASP A 23 -14.54 0.36 15.44
CA ASP A 23 -15.27 0.50 14.17
C ASP A 23 -14.37 0.20 12.97
N HIS A 24 -13.12 0.65 13.02
CA HIS A 24 -12.17 0.36 11.94
C HIS A 24 -11.76 -1.12 11.92
N ARG A 25 -11.51 -1.72 13.08
CA ARG A 25 -11.26 -3.17 13.18
C ARG A 25 -12.42 -3.96 12.56
N ASP A 26 -13.65 -3.60 12.87
CA ASP A 26 -14.83 -4.30 12.38
C ASP A 26 -15.01 -4.09 10.87
N LYS A 27 -14.70 -2.89 10.37
CA LYS A 27 -14.64 -2.62 8.92
C LYS A 27 -13.62 -3.51 8.22
N VAL A 28 -12.39 -3.60 8.75
CA VAL A 28 -11.33 -4.44 8.18
C VAL A 28 -11.72 -5.92 8.21
N ALA A 29 -12.28 -6.41 9.34
CA ALA A 29 -12.79 -7.78 9.43
C ALA A 29 -13.90 -8.05 8.41
N GLY A 30 -14.74 -7.06 8.10
CA GLY A 30 -15.76 -7.13 7.06
C GLY A 30 -15.19 -7.40 5.66
N TYR A 31 -14.08 -6.78 5.28
CA TYR A 31 -13.40 -7.08 4.01
C TYR A 31 -12.89 -8.53 3.98
N VAL A 32 -12.31 -9.01 5.08
CA VAL A 32 -11.80 -10.39 5.15
C VAL A 32 -12.94 -11.40 5.01
N THR A 33 -14.00 -11.26 5.80
CA THR A 33 -15.13 -12.19 5.78
C THR A 33 -15.95 -12.12 4.48
N GLY A 34 -16.00 -10.95 3.82
CA GLY A 34 -16.68 -10.76 2.55
C GLY A 34 -15.91 -11.30 1.34
N ALA A 35 -14.59 -11.34 1.41
CA ALA A 35 -13.70 -11.66 0.28
C ALA A 35 -14.01 -13.01 -0.40
N ALA A 36 -14.32 -14.05 0.38
CA ALA A 36 -14.65 -15.38 -0.16
C ALA A 36 -15.96 -15.34 -0.98
N GLY A 37 -16.94 -14.54 -0.56
CA GLY A 37 -18.19 -14.33 -1.29
C GLY A 37 -18.01 -13.64 -2.63
N GLU A 38 -16.95 -12.83 -2.77
CA GLU A 38 -16.55 -12.16 -4.01
C GLU A 38 -15.63 -13.03 -4.89
N GLY A 39 -15.16 -14.16 -4.38
CA GLY A 39 -14.36 -15.13 -5.13
C GLY A 39 -12.85 -15.13 -4.81
N ALA A 40 -12.41 -14.38 -3.81
CA ALA A 40 -11.04 -14.48 -3.30
C ALA A 40 -10.87 -15.75 -2.42
N THR A 41 -9.63 -16.22 -2.30
CA THR A 41 -9.26 -17.34 -1.42
C THR A 41 -8.67 -16.78 -0.13
N ILE A 42 -9.29 -17.08 1.02
CA ILE A 42 -8.74 -16.75 2.33
C ILE A 42 -7.70 -17.81 2.68
N VAL A 43 -6.42 -17.48 2.53
CA VAL A 43 -5.29 -18.38 2.83
C VAL A 43 -4.94 -18.34 4.32
N VAL A 44 -5.00 -17.15 4.93
CA VAL A 44 -4.84 -16.94 6.36
C VAL A 44 -5.96 -16.01 6.82
N ASP A 45 -6.76 -16.47 7.76
CA ASP A 45 -7.85 -15.71 8.34
C ASP A 45 -7.40 -14.99 9.62
N GLY A 46 -7.15 -13.70 9.53
CA GLY A 46 -6.75 -12.86 10.66
C GLY A 46 -7.90 -12.50 11.60
N THR A 47 -9.15 -12.83 11.26
CA THR A 47 -10.31 -12.60 12.13
C THR A 47 -10.48 -13.72 13.17
N ALA A 48 -9.80 -14.85 12.96
CA ALA A 48 -9.78 -15.97 13.90
C ALA A 48 -8.70 -15.76 14.98
N ASP A 49 -8.94 -16.29 16.16
CA ASP A 49 -8.00 -16.36 17.28
C ASP A 49 -7.30 -15.02 17.62
N VAL A 50 -8.04 -13.92 17.50
CA VAL A 50 -7.51 -12.58 17.86
C VAL A 50 -7.11 -12.51 19.33
N PRO A 51 -6.03 -11.76 19.66
CA PRO A 51 -5.62 -11.58 21.07
C PRO A 51 -6.76 -11.09 21.93
N ALA A 52 -6.91 -11.69 23.11
CA ALA A 52 -7.88 -11.24 24.10
C ALA A 52 -7.42 -9.94 24.78
N GLY A 53 -8.37 -9.09 25.19
CA GLY A 53 -8.11 -7.85 25.90
C GLY A 53 -8.91 -6.67 25.35
N ASP A 54 -8.67 -5.50 25.92
CA ASP A 54 -9.41 -4.27 25.58
C ASP A 54 -8.92 -3.58 24.29
N GLY A 55 -7.92 -4.12 23.62
CA GLY A 55 -7.37 -3.58 22.36
C GLY A 55 -8.19 -3.98 21.13
N PHE A 56 -8.10 -3.16 20.08
CA PHE A 56 -8.76 -3.41 18.80
C PHE A 56 -7.87 -4.28 17.90
N PHE A 57 -7.53 -5.48 18.39
CA PHE A 57 -6.62 -6.40 17.70
C PHE A 57 -7.29 -7.10 16.52
N LEU A 58 -6.49 -7.36 15.50
CA LEU A 58 -6.80 -8.19 14.35
C LEU A 58 -5.50 -8.84 13.89
N ASN A 59 -5.51 -10.14 13.63
CA ASN A 59 -4.33 -10.81 13.13
C ASN A 59 -4.12 -10.52 11.63
N PRO A 60 -2.89 -10.65 11.11
CA PRO A 60 -2.63 -10.50 9.69
C PRO A 60 -3.39 -11.52 8.85
N THR A 61 -4.02 -11.04 7.79
CA THR A 61 -4.77 -11.84 6.82
C THR A 61 -3.99 -11.95 5.50
N LEU A 62 -4.11 -13.10 4.82
CA LEU A 62 -3.66 -13.31 3.46
C LEU A 62 -4.84 -13.72 2.58
N LEU A 63 -5.17 -12.89 1.60
CA LEU A 63 -6.14 -13.16 0.55
C LEU A 63 -5.42 -13.45 -0.75
N ASP A 64 -5.78 -14.53 -1.44
CA ASP A 64 -5.25 -14.89 -2.77
C ASP A 64 -6.36 -14.86 -3.81
N ASP A 65 -5.99 -14.92 -5.09
CA ASP A 65 -6.90 -14.84 -6.23
C ASP A 65 -7.77 -13.56 -6.27
N VAL A 66 -7.28 -12.49 -5.65
CA VAL A 66 -7.97 -11.19 -5.63
C VAL A 66 -7.94 -10.58 -7.03
N LYS A 67 -9.05 -9.96 -7.44
CA LYS A 67 -9.25 -9.36 -8.78
C LYS A 67 -9.86 -7.97 -8.68
N PRO A 68 -9.64 -7.11 -9.69
CA PRO A 68 -10.37 -5.86 -9.84
C PRO A 68 -11.88 -6.06 -9.73
N GLY A 69 -12.57 -5.15 -9.05
CA GLY A 69 -14.01 -5.22 -8.77
C GLY A 69 -14.36 -5.91 -7.46
N MET A 70 -13.42 -6.55 -6.77
CA MET A 70 -13.61 -7.01 -5.39
C MET A 70 -13.39 -5.85 -4.43
N ALA A 71 -14.17 -5.74 -3.37
CA ALA A 71 -14.04 -4.66 -2.39
C ALA A 71 -12.63 -4.62 -1.75
N CYS A 72 -12.04 -5.79 -1.49
CA CYS A 72 -10.68 -5.90 -0.97
C CYS A 72 -9.56 -5.50 -1.96
N TYR A 73 -9.89 -5.32 -3.26
CA TYR A 73 -8.99 -4.77 -4.27
C TYR A 73 -9.19 -3.28 -4.49
N ASP A 74 -10.45 -2.85 -4.62
CA ASP A 74 -10.79 -1.50 -5.05
C ASP A 74 -10.68 -0.48 -3.90
N ASP A 75 -10.94 -0.90 -2.66
CA ASP A 75 -10.91 -0.02 -1.49
C ASP A 75 -9.56 -0.03 -0.76
N GLU A 76 -9.18 1.12 -0.20
CA GLU A 76 -8.08 1.19 0.76
C GLU A 76 -8.53 0.62 2.11
N ILE A 77 -8.13 -0.62 2.43
CA ILE A 77 -8.54 -1.32 3.66
C ILE A 77 -7.93 -0.65 4.90
N PHE A 78 -6.70 -0.19 4.82
CA PHE A 78 -5.93 0.41 5.91
C PHE A 78 -5.82 -0.50 7.15
N GLY A 79 -5.55 -1.77 6.93
CA GLY A 79 -5.48 -2.81 7.96
C GLY A 79 -4.51 -3.93 7.59
N PRO A 80 -4.30 -4.92 8.48
CA PRO A 80 -3.33 -6.00 8.30
C PRO A 80 -3.83 -7.07 7.32
N VAL A 81 -4.17 -6.65 6.11
CA VAL A 81 -4.64 -7.53 5.03
C VAL A 81 -3.71 -7.43 3.85
N LEU A 82 -3.11 -8.55 3.45
CA LEU A 82 -2.34 -8.68 2.23
C LEU A 82 -3.22 -9.32 1.16
N ALA A 83 -3.55 -8.56 0.13
CA ALA A 83 -4.28 -9.03 -1.04
C ALA A 83 -3.29 -9.38 -2.16
N VAL A 84 -3.43 -10.56 -2.74
CA VAL A 84 -2.58 -11.08 -3.82
C VAL A 84 -3.40 -11.25 -5.08
N THR A 85 -3.00 -10.54 -6.14
CA THR A 85 -3.52 -10.70 -7.50
C THR A 85 -2.51 -11.46 -8.33
N ARG A 86 -2.94 -12.55 -8.96
CA ARG A 86 -2.09 -13.37 -9.83
C ARG A 86 -2.21 -12.90 -11.26
N ILE A 87 -1.06 -12.73 -11.92
CA ILE A 87 -0.96 -12.26 -13.29
C ILE A 87 -0.26 -13.30 -14.16
N GLY A 88 -0.60 -13.36 -15.44
CA GLY A 88 0.00 -14.28 -16.42
C GLY A 88 1.18 -13.69 -17.17
N SER A 89 1.36 -12.36 -17.16
CA SER A 89 2.43 -11.67 -17.88
C SER A 89 2.84 -10.36 -17.24
N TYR A 90 4.00 -9.85 -17.65
CA TYR A 90 4.46 -8.51 -17.27
C TYR A 90 3.46 -7.41 -17.72
N ASP A 91 3.00 -7.49 -18.96
CA ASP A 91 2.09 -6.50 -19.54
C ASP A 91 0.75 -6.44 -18.78
N GLU A 92 0.21 -7.60 -18.39
CA GLU A 92 -0.98 -7.66 -17.54
C GLU A 92 -0.76 -6.98 -16.18
N GLY A 93 0.36 -7.27 -15.52
CA GLY A 93 0.70 -6.65 -14.25
C GLY A 93 0.88 -5.14 -14.35
N LEU A 94 1.59 -4.68 -15.39
CA LEU A 94 1.78 -3.25 -15.66
C LEU A 94 0.44 -2.56 -15.93
N GLN A 95 -0.43 -3.18 -16.72
CA GLN A 95 -1.75 -2.64 -17.01
C GLN A 95 -2.62 -2.50 -15.76
N LEU A 96 -2.65 -3.53 -14.88
CA LEU A 96 -3.35 -3.47 -13.61
C LEU A 96 -2.90 -2.29 -12.74
N ILE A 97 -1.58 -2.06 -12.65
CA ILE A 97 -1.01 -0.94 -11.90
C ILE A 97 -1.42 0.40 -12.54
N ASN A 98 -1.33 0.48 -13.87
CA ASN A 98 -1.62 1.72 -14.58
C ASN A 98 -3.11 2.08 -14.60
N ASP A 99 -3.99 1.11 -14.59
CA ASP A 99 -5.45 1.30 -14.52
C ASP A 99 -5.95 1.66 -13.12
N ASN A 100 -5.17 1.37 -12.08
CA ASN A 100 -5.56 1.70 -10.72
C ASN A 100 -5.68 3.23 -10.57
N PRO A 101 -6.76 3.76 -9.96
CA PRO A 101 -6.95 5.20 -9.76
C PRO A 101 -5.91 5.81 -8.81
N TYR A 102 -5.24 5.01 -7.99
CA TYR A 102 -4.17 5.44 -7.11
C TYR A 102 -2.80 5.13 -7.72
N GLY A 103 -1.82 5.96 -7.44
CA GLY A 103 -0.45 5.81 -7.94
C GLY A 103 0.58 6.33 -6.95
N ASN A 104 0.51 5.91 -5.68
CA ASN A 104 1.44 6.37 -4.66
C ASN A 104 2.83 5.77 -4.87
N GLY A 105 2.95 4.45 -4.83
CA GLY A 105 4.22 3.78 -5.02
C GLY A 105 4.06 2.31 -5.38
N VAL A 106 5.09 1.77 -6.04
CA VAL A 106 5.17 0.37 -6.43
C VAL A 106 6.59 -0.15 -6.26
N ALA A 107 6.73 -1.43 -5.94
CA ALA A 107 8.00 -2.13 -5.93
C ALA A 107 7.98 -3.29 -6.93
N LEU A 108 8.99 -3.34 -7.80
CA LEU A 108 9.24 -4.46 -8.71
C LEU A 108 10.43 -5.26 -8.22
N PHE A 109 10.25 -6.57 -8.06
CA PHE A 109 11.33 -7.50 -7.75
C PHE A 109 11.66 -8.34 -8.98
N THR A 110 12.83 -8.17 -9.52
CA THR A 110 13.28 -8.87 -10.74
C THR A 110 14.79 -9.03 -10.77
N ARG A 111 15.28 -10.05 -11.50
CA ARG A 111 16.70 -10.22 -11.84
C ARG A 111 17.02 -9.73 -13.26
N ASP A 112 16.01 -9.39 -14.04
CA ASP A 112 16.17 -8.90 -15.42
C ASP A 112 16.34 -7.38 -15.42
N GLY A 113 17.52 -6.91 -15.82
CA GLY A 113 17.82 -5.47 -15.88
C GLY A 113 17.06 -4.74 -16.98
N GLY A 114 16.66 -5.43 -18.06
CA GLY A 114 15.82 -4.87 -19.12
C GLY A 114 14.42 -4.59 -18.62
N VAL A 115 13.80 -5.58 -17.98
CA VAL A 115 12.48 -5.44 -17.34
C VAL A 115 12.51 -4.33 -16.28
N ALA A 116 13.53 -4.30 -15.41
CA ALA A 116 13.67 -3.26 -14.40
C ALA A 116 13.73 -1.85 -14.99
N ARG A 117 14.49 -1.69 -16.09
CA ARG A 117 14.62 -0.41 -16.80
C ARG A 117 13.31 -0.01 -17.48
N GLN A 118 12.68 -0.93 -18.19
CA GLN A 118 11.43 -0.67 -18.91
C GLN A 118 10.30 -0.28 -17.95
N PHE A 119 10.18 -0.99 -16.82
CA PHE A 119 9.15 -0.73 -15.82
C PHE A 119 9.17 0.71 -15.27
N GLN A 120 10.37 1.27 -15.06
CA GLN A 120 10.52 2.64 -14.57
C GLN A 120 9.91 3.69 -15.51
N PHE A 121 9.87 3.41 -16.81
CA PHE A 121 9.31 4.33 -17.80
C PHE A 121 7.81 4.12 -18.01
N ASP A 122 7.36 2.87 -17.94
CA ASP A 122 6.00 2.52 -18.35
C ASP A 122 4.99 2.63 -17.18
N VAL A 123 5.47 2.49 -15.94
CA VAL A 123 4.57 2.51 -14.77
C VAL A 123 4.16 3.91 -14.39
N GLN A 124 2.85 4.12 -14.17
CA GLN A 124 2.25 5.42 -13.85
C GLN A 124 2.02 5.57 -12.35
N VAL A 125 3.10 5.67 -11.59
CA VAL A 125 3.09 5.91 -10.15
C VAL A 125 4.18 6.91 -9.75
N GLY A 126 4.02 7.56 -8.60
CA GLY A 126 4.94 8.60 -8.15
C GLY A 126 6.27 8.08 -7.61
N MET A 127 6.29 6.89 -7.03
CA MET A 127 7.49 6.29 -6.44
C MET A 127 7.69 4.86 -6.94
N VAL A 128 8.88 4.55 -7.43
CA VAL A 128 9.22 3.23 -7.97
C VAL A 128 10.42 2.64 -7.24
N GLY A 129 10.26 1.47 -6.63
CA GLY A 129 11.33 0.68 -6.05
C GLY A 129 11.72 -0.48 -6.97
N ILE A 130 13.01 -0.66 -7.23
CA ILE A 130 13.53 -1.84 -7.93
C ILE A 130 14.30 -2.68 -6.91
N ASN A 131 13.76 -3.85 -6.59
CA ASN A 131 14.28 -4.74 -5.53
C ASN A 131 14.36 -4.08 -4.14
N VAL A 132 13.51 -3.08 -3.92
CA VAL A 132 13.34 -2.36 -2.64
C VAL A 132 11.87 -2.38 -2.30
N PRO A 133 11.46 -2.89 -1.12
CA PRO A 133 10.03 -3.09 -0.81
C PRO A 133 9.25 -1.79 -0.58
N ILE A 134 9.91 -0.74 -0.10
CA ILE A 134 9.28 0.56 0.20
C ILE A 134 10.08 1.66 -0.49
N PRO A 135 9.58 2.24 -1.60
CA PRO A 135 10.33 3.19 -2.43
C PRO A 135 10.30 4.63 -1.92
N VAL A 136 10.31 4.84 -0.60
CA VAL A 136 10.29 6.18 0.00
C VAL A 136 11.72 6.66 0.25
N PRO A 137 12.17 7.77 -0.40
CA PRO A 137 13.49 8.34 -0.17
C PRO A 137 13.52 9.20 1.10
N VAL A 138 14.68 9.79 1.38
CA VAL A 138 14.83 10.76 2.46
C VAL A 138 14.15 12.09 2.10
N SER A 139 13.67 12.83 3.11
CA SER A 139 12.77 13.97 2.97
C SER A 139 13.32 15.21 2.24
N TYR A 140 14.62 15.28 1.96
CA TYR A 140 15.16 16.37 1.14
C TYR A 140 14.99 16.17 -0.37
N TYR A 141 14.58 14.96 -0.82
CA TYR A 141 14.11 14.74 -2.18
C TYR A 141 12.62 15.04 -2.29
N SER A 142 12.21 15.54 -3.43
CA SER A 142 10.79 15.63 -3.76
C SER A 142 10.25 14.25 -4.09
N PHE A 143 9.22 13.82 -3.40
CA PHE A 143 8.58 12.53 -3.63
C PHE A 143 7.11 12.54 -3.21
N GLY A 144 6.32 11.66 -3.79
CA GLY A 144 4.91 11.50 -3.48
C GLY A 144 4.17 10.72 -4.56
N GLY A 145 2.86 10.64 -4.42
CA GLY A 145 2.00 9.92 -5.34
C GLY A 145 1.66 10.69 -6.62
N TRP A 146 1.14 9.95 -7.58
CA TRP A 146 0.46 10.44 -8.77
C TRP A 146 -1.03 10.13 -8.69
N LYS A 147 -1.80 10.52 -9.69
CA LYS A 147 -3.24 10.23 -9.82
C LYS A 147 -4.00 10.69 -8.57
N ALA A 148 -4.95 9.90 -8.07
CA ALA A 148 -5.72 10.21 -6.86
C ALA A 148 -4.93 10.11 -5.54
N SER A 149 -3.65 9.70 -5.59
CA SER A 149 -2.78 9.66 -4.41
C SER A 149 -2.13 11.01 -4.06
N LEU A 150 -2.38 12.06 -4.83
CA LEU A 150 -1.86 13.40 -4.57
C LEU A 150 -2.92 14.45 -4.92
N PHE A 151 -3.01 15.49 -4.11
CA PHE A 151 -3.80 16.70 -4.40
C PHE A 151 -2.89 17.76 -5.05
N GLY A 152 -3.13 18.07 -6.32
CA GLY A 152 -2.31 18.99 -7.11
C GLY A 152 -1.06 18.33 -7.73
N ASP A 153 -0.14 19.16 -8.22
CA ASP A 153 1.00 18.70 -9.04
C ASP A 153 2.34 18.76 -8.32
N GLN A 154 2.39 19.30 -7.10
CA GLN A 154 3.63 19.46 -6.34
C GLN A 154 3.62 18.60 -5.08
N HIS A 155 4.73 17.92 -4.85
CA HIS A 155 4.94 17.15 -3.64
C HIS A 155 5.26 18.05 -2.44
N MET A 156 5.02 17.57 -1.22
CA MET A 156 5.24 18.34 0.00
C MET A 156 6.68 18.36 0.51
N TYR A 157 7.54 17.52 -0.05
CA TYR A 157 8.94 17.36 0.39
C TYR A 157 9.93 17.96 -0.61
N GLY A 158 11.16 18.18 -0.14
CA GLY A 158 12.24 18.70 -0.95
C GLY A 158 12.01 20.12 -1.48
N PRO A 159 12.64 20.49 -2.61
CA PRO A 159 12.50 21.82 -3.21
C PRO A 159 11.07 22.19 -3.58
N GLU A 160 10.24 21.24 -3.97
CA GLU A 160 8.83 21.50 -4.32
C GLU A 160 8.03 21.99 -3.13
N GLY A 161 8.26 21.45 -1.93
CA GLY A 161 7.62 21.94 -0.71
C GLY A 161 7.97 23.39 -0.41
N ILE A 162 9.20 23.81 -0.67
CA ILE A 162 9.62 25.21 -0.53
C ILE A 162 8.90 26.08 -1.58
N ASN A 163 8.90 25.65 -2.84
CA ASN A 163 8.27 26.37 -3.94
C ASN A 163 6.76 26.55 -3.73
N PHE A 164 6.10 25.56 -3.16
CA PHE A 164 4.68 25.62 -2.85
C PHE A 164 4.32 26.75 -1.87
N PHE A 165 5.14 26.97 -0.83
CA PHE A 165 4.89 27.99 0.20
C PHE A 165 5.53 29.35 -0.10
N THR A 166 6.22 29.51 -1.24
CA THR A 166 6.93 30.75 -1.59
C THR A 166 6.51 31.27 -2.95
N ARG A 167 6.90 32.51 -3.26
CA ARG A 167 6.71 33.15 -4.57
C ARG A 167 8.02 33.72 -5.06
N SER A 168 8.33 33.47 -6.32
CA SER A 168 9.47 34.11 -6.99
C SER A 168 9.19 35.59 -7.27
N LYS A 169 10.20 36.44 -7.04
CA LYS A 169 10.17 37.84 -7.43
C LYS A 169 11.42 38.11 -8.26
N VAL A 170 11.23 38.72 -9.45
CA VAL A 170 12.32 39.16 -10.29
C VAL A 170 12.56 40.66 -10.05
N VAL A 171 13.82 41.05 -9.82
CA VAL A 171 14.24 42.43 -9.68
C VAL A 171 15.35 42.65 -10.71
N THR A 172 15.17 43.66 -11.56
CA THR A 172 16.19 44.14 -12.50
C THR A 172 16.61 45.56 -12.08
N SER A 173 17.90 45.79 -11.92
CA SER A 173 18.47 47.09 -11.56
C SER A 173 19.45 47.56 -12.63
#